data_000cc60be9bdc4c3bfa3c3d107946e31
#
_entry.id   000cc60be9bdc4c3bfa3c3d107946e31
#
_cell.length_a   1.000
_cell.length_b   1.000
_cell.length_c   1.000
_cell.angle_alpha   90.00
_cell.angle_beta   90.00
_cell.angle_gamma   90.00
#
_symmetry.space_group_name_H-M   'P 1'
#
loop_
_entity.id
_entity.type
_entity.pdbx_description
1 polymer ?
#
loop_
_entity_poly.entity_id
_entity_poly.type
_entity_poly.pdbx_seq_one_letter_code
_entity_poly.pdbx_strand_id
1 'polypeptide(L)'
;MATGKVNSHGTPLNKRSGPGTNYPVVGSVPDGTTVTIVCQATGTTETGDWGATDLWDCLDDNTYVSDAFVYTGTNDMIAPPCNGSQSPATDQVTAWIEQALQVMNMPADPDTIQDLQIIIMHESAGDPNAVNLTDSNAQAGTPSKGLMQCIQPTFDQWHLEPYDNIFGPVDSVIAGTRYAISRYGSLDGVPGVIAVKAGQPYVGY
;
A
#
# COMPACT_ATOMS: atom_id res chain seq x y z
N MET A 1 2.97 -6.14 23.75
CA MET A 1 3.70 -6.77 22.66
C MET A 1 3.67 -8.26 22.89
N ALA A 2 3.31 -9.01 21.90
CA ALA A 2 3.33 -10.46 21.94
C ALA A 2 4.68 -10.97 21.41
N THR A 3 4.99 -12.26 21.59
CA THR A 3 6.18 -12.89 21.05
C THR A 3 5.83 -14.25 20.47
N GLY A 4 6.54 -14.63 19.42
CA GLY A 4 6.44 -15.96 18.83
C GLY A 4 7.80 -16.53 18.49
N LYS A 5 7.89 -17.83 18.29
CA LYS A 5 9.13 -18.52 17.90
C LYS A 5 8.98 -19.03 16.46
N VAL A 6 9.87 -18.61 15.58
CA VAL A 6 9.90 -19.08 14.19
C VAL A 6 10.14 -20.59 14.15
N ASN A 7 9.28 -21.31 13.43
CA ASN A 7 9.37 -22.73 13.14
C ASN A 7 9.20 -22.96 11.63
N SER A 8 10.30 -22.89 10.92
CA SER A 8 10.37 -22.96 9.46
C SER A 8 11.29 -24.09 8.97
N HIS A 9 11.47 -25.12 9.82
CA HIS A 9 12.17 -26.38 9.51
C HIS A 9 13.59 -26.19 8.99
N GLY A 10 14.37 -25.32 9.64
CA GLY A 10 15.77 -25.08 9.30
C GLY A 10 15.98 -24.13 8.12
N THR A 11 14.92 -23.66 7.47
CA THR A 11 14.99 -22.65 6.41
C THR A 11 14.66 -21.27 6.97
N PRO A 12 15.39 -20.19 6.64
CA PRO A 12 15.01 -18.86 7.09
C PRO A 12 13.61 -18.48 6.59
N LEU A 13 12.76 -17.97 7.49
CA LEU A 13 11.41 -17.48 7.16
C LEU A 13 11.52 -16.13 6.46
N ASN A 14 10.87 -15.97 5.32
CA ASN A 14 10.85 -14.72 4.58
C ASN A 14 10.12 -13.63 5.33
N LYS A 15 10.74 -12.46 5.45
CA LYS A 15 10.12 -11.20 5.86
C LYS A 15 9.62 -10.46 4.63
N ARG A 16 8.40 -9.95 4.69
CA ARG A 16 7.74 -9.26 3.58
C ARG A 16 7.37 -7.83 3.94
N SER A 17 7.19 -7.00 2.94
CA SER A 17 6.78 -5.60 3.12
C SER A 17 5.29 -5.44 3.49
N GLY A 18 4.51 -6.53 3.50
CA GLY A 18 3.10 -6.51 3.86
C GLY A 18 2.57 -7.91 4.13
N PRO A 19 1.30 -8.04 4.59
CA PRO A 19 0.70 -9.28 5.02
C PRO A 19 0.27 -10.16 3.83
N GLY A 20 1.22 -10.85 3.21
CA GLY A 20 0.90 -11.79 2.13
C GLY A 20 2.09 -12.17 1.26
N THR A 21 1.97 -13.30 0.56
CA THR A 21 2.97 -13.79 -0.39
C THR A 21 3.04 -12.98 -1.69
N ASN A 22 2.04 -12.17 -1.97
CA ASN A 22 2.01 -11.18 -3.04
C ASN A 22 2.86 -9.93 -2.75
N TYR A 23 3.31 -9.73 -1.49
CA TYR A 23 4.22 -8.65 -1.15
C TYR A 23 5.69 -9.04 -1.34
N PRO A 24 6.55 -8.08 -1.72
CA PRO A 24 7.99 -8.31 -1.89
C PRO A 24 8.64 -8.90 -0.64
N VAL A 25 9.61 -9.81 -0.84
CA VAL A 25 10.51 -10.25 0.22
C VAL A 25 11.55 -9.16 0.47
N VAL A 26 11.61 -8.68 1.73
CA VAL A 26 12.50 -7.59 2.15
C VAL A 26 13.60 -8.06 3.12
N GLY A 27 13.57 -9.34 3.51
CA GLY A 27 14.55 -9.93 4.40
C GLY A 27 14.16 -11.35 4.81
N SER A 28 14.80 -11.87 5.85
CA SER A 28 14.47 -13.17 6.43
C SER A 28 14.78 -13.22 7.92
N VAL A 29 14.11 -14.16 8.63
CA VAL A 29 14.36 -14.48 10.04
C VAL A 29 14.85 -15.93 10.12
N PRO A 30 15.96 -16.22 10.80
CA PRO A 30 16.42 -17.60 10.98
C PRO A 30 15.41 -18.45 11.75
N ASP A 31 15.35 -19.74 11.39
CA ASP A 31 14.55 -20.72 12.14
C ASP A 31 14.94 -20.74 13.62
N GLY A 32 13.97 -20.95 14.51
CA GLY A 32 14.17 -20.96 15.97
C GLY A 32 14.33 -19.58 16.63
N THR A 33 14.34 -18.48 15.84
CA THR A 33 14.43 -17.12 16.38
C THR A 33 13.12 -16.74 17.09
N THR A 34 13.23 -16.07 18.25
CA THR A 34 12.08 -15.42 18.87
C THR A 34 11.89 -14.03 18.27
N VAL A 35 10.68 -13.76 17.80
CA VAL A 35 10.29 -12.47 17.21
C VAL A 35 9.30 -11.74 18.12
N THR A 36 9.33 -10.42 18.07
CA THR A 36 8.36 -9.54 18.74
C THR A 36 7.24 -9.21 17.75
N ILE A 37 5.98 -9.50 18.14
CA ILE A 37 4.80 -9.23 17.33
C ILE A 37 4.14 -7.97 17.87
N VAL A 38 4.08 -6.93 17.05
CA VAL A 38 3.51 -5.62 17.40
C VAL A 38 2.01 -5.62 17.16
N CYS A 39 1.58 -6.17 16.03
CA CYS A 39 0.19 -6.30 15.63
C CYS A 39 0.03 -7.45 14.63
N GLN A 40 -1.18 -7.87 14.34
CA GLN A 40 -1.47 -8.95 13.39
C GLN A 40 -2.50 -8.50 12.34
N ALA A 41 -2.33 -8.95 11.10
CA ALA A 41 -3.18 -8.58 9.98
C ALA A 41 -3.61 -9.83 9.19
N THR A 42 -4.77 -9.76 8.56
CA THR A 42 -5.25 -10.77 7.61
C THR A 42 -4.57 -10.57 6.26
N GLY A 43 -4.15 -11.66 5.62
CA GLY A 43 -3.48 -11.62 4.33
C GLY A 43 -3.68 -12.89 3.49
N THR A 44 -2.66 -13.29 2.71
CA THR A 44 -2.74 -14.56 1.97
C THR A 44 -2.69 -15.76 2.89
N THR A 45 -3.48 -16.80 2.59
CA THR A 45 -3.50 -18.04 3.37
C THR A 45 -2.21 -18.83 3.13
N GLU A 46 -1.55 -19.21 4.24
CA GLU A 46 -0.40 -20.08 4.26
C GLU A 46 -0.69 -21.31 5.12
N THR A 47 0.02 -22.41 4.89
CA THR A 47 -0.15 -23.65 5.65
C THR A 47 1.15 -24.04 6.31
N GLY A 48 1.13 -24.12 7.64
CA GLY A 48 2.23 -24.58 8.47
C GLY A 48 1.87 -25.80 9.32
N ASP A 49 2.66 -26.09 10.35
CA ASP A 49 2.48 -27.26 11.23
C ASP A 49 1.15 -27.26 12.02
N TRP A 50 0.62 -26.09 12.27
CA TRP A 50 -0.63 -25.93 13.05
C TRP A 50 -1.87 -25.71 12.18
N GLY A 51 -1.74 -25.91 10.87
CA GLY A 51 -2.83 -25.79 9.92
C GLY A 51 -2.68 -24.58 8.99
N ALA A 52 -3.79 -24.28 8.29
CA ALA A 52 -3.87 -23.13 7.41
C ALA A 52 -4.32 -21.89 8.20
N THR A 53 -3.66 -20.76 7.99
CA THR A 53 -4.04 -19.45 8.54
C THR A 53 -3.81 -18.37 7.50
N ASP A 54 -4.62 -17.33 7.54
CA ASP A 54 -4.46 -16.10 6.78
C ASP A 54 -3.85 -14.97 7.64
N LEU A 55 -3.44 -15.31 8.88
CA LEU A 55 -2.87 -14.36 9.82
C LEU A 55 -1.40 -14.10 9.51
N TRP A 56 -1.00 -12.85 9.59
CA TRP A 56 0.36 -12.35 9.39
C TRP A 56 0.80 -11.51 10.57
N ASP A 57 1.97 -11.80 11.09
CA ASP A 57 2.59 -11.12 12.22
C ASP A 57 3.42 -9.93 11.73
N CYS A 58 3.05 -8.73 12.15
CA CYS A 58 3.88 -7.54 11.98
C CYS A 58 4.92 -7.49 13.10
N LEU A 59 6.19 -7.48 12.71
CA LEU A 59 7.32 -7.44 13.62
C LEU A 59 7.67 -6.00 14.03
N ASP A 60 8.55 -5.85 15.02
CA ASP A 60 9.00 -4.56 15.53
C ASP A 60 9.83 -3.73 14.54
N ASP A 61 10.26 -4.33 13.43
CA ASP A 61 10.91 -3.65 12.30
C ASP A 61 9.95 -3.33 11.14
N ASN A 62 8.64 -3.40 11.39
CA ASN A 62 7.56 -3.17 10.43
C ASN A 62 7.56 -4.13 9.21
N THR A 63 8.18 -5.29 9.35
CA THR A 63 8.08 -6.35 8.34
C THR A 63 7.07 -7.41 8.76
N TYR A 64 6.55 -8.17 7.80
CA TYR A 64 5.54 -9.19 8.04
C TYR A 64 6.10 -10.59 7.80
N VAL A 65 5.72 -11.51 8.68
CA VAL A 65 5.93 -12.97 8.53
C VAL A 65 4.59 -13.67 8.65
N SER A 66 4.44 -14.81 7.97
CA SER A 66 3.21 -15.60 8.13
C SER A 66 3.18 -16.28 9.49
N ASP A 67 2.07 -16.11 10.22
CA ASP A 67 1.80 -16.77 11.52
C ASP A 67 1.82 -18.30 11.40
N ALA A 68 1.54 -18.86 10.20
CA ALA A 68 1.66 -20.29 9.93
C ALA A 68 3.03 -20.89 10.29
N PHE A 69 4.08 -20.09 10.32
CA PHE A 69 5.48 -20.46 10.62
C PHE A 69 6.00 -19.81 11.90
N VAL A 70 5.13 -19.27 12.75
CA VAL A 70 5.49 -18.65 14.04
C VAL A 70 4.69 -19.31 15.15
N TYR A 71 5.38 -20.03 16.03
CA TYR A 71 4.72 -20.64 17.18
C TYR A 71 4.39 -19.60 18.24
N THR A 72 3.12 -19.32 18.41
CA THR A 72 2.56 -18.37 19.39
C THR A 72 1.77 -19.08 20.50
N GLY A 73 1.54 -20.40 20.36
CA GLY A 73 0.74 -21.21 21.27
C GLY A 73 -0.74 -21.34 20.88
N THR A 74 -1.21 -20.59 19.89
CA THR A 74 -2.56 -20.63 19.33
C THR A 74 -2.53 -20.15 17.88
N ASN A 75 -3.57 -20.48 17.10
CA ASN A 75 -3.81 -19.91 15.78
C ASN A 75 -4.75 -18.69 15.84
N ASP A 76 -5.16 -18.30 17.03
CA ASP A 76 -5.94 -17.09 17.21
C ASP A 76 -5.03 -15.86 17.31
N MET A 77 -5.59 -14.69 17.05
CA MET A 77 -4.90 -13.42 17.16
C MET A 77 -4.44 -13.18 18.62
N ILE A 78 -3.13 -12.98 18.83
CA ILE A 78 -2.51 -12.75 20.14
C ILE A 78 -1.98 -11.32 20.34
N ALA A 79 -1.94 -10.54 19.27
CA ALA A 79 -1.60 -9.12 19.27
C ALA A 79 -2.80 -8.32 18.74
N PRO A 80 -2.89 -7.02 19.01
CA PRO A 80 -3.98 -6.21 18.47
C PRO A 80 -3.98 -6.29 16.94
N PRO A 81 -5.15 -6.16 16.29
CA PRO A 81 -5.18 -6.02 14.84
C PRO A 81 -4.29 -4.85 14.44
N CYS A 82 -3.53 -5.02 13.36
CA CYS A 82 -2.80 -3.92 12.77
C CYS A 82 -3.84 -2.91 12.26
N ASN A 83 -4.22 -1.94 13.10
CA ASN A 83 -5.12 -0.88 12.70
C ASN A 83 -4.41 -0.05 11.63
N GLY A 84 -4.66 -0.41 10.36
CA GLY A 84 -4.09 0.29 9.21
C GLY A 84 -2.56 0.23 9.14
N SER A 85 -1.89 -0.77 9.74
CA SER A 85 -0.47 -1.04 9.45
C SER A 85 -0.37 -1.57 8.03
N GLN A 86 -0.46 -0.64 7.14
CA GLN A 86 -0.14 -0.77 5.73
C GLN A 86 1.38 -1.01 5.65
N SER A 87 1.87 -1.58 4.57
CA SER A 87 3.31 -1.73 4.35
C SER A 87 4.03 -0.39 4.58
N PRO A 88 5.33 -0.37 4.92
CA PRO A 88 6.08 0.89 5.02
C PRO A 88 5.89 1.79 3.79
N ALA A 89 5.69 1.21 2.62
CA ALA A 89 5.31 1.95 1.41
C ALA A 89 3.93 2.61 1.55
N THR A 90 2.97 1.94 2.17
CA THR A 90 1.62 2.49 2.35
C THR A 90 1.58 3.52 3.48
N ASP A 91 2.37 3.35 4.56
CA ASP A 91 2.51 4.38 5.61
C ASP A 91 3.15 5.65 5.04
N GLN A 92 4.14 5.51 4.17
CA GLN A 92 4.76 6.62 3.48
C GLN A 92 3.78 7.28 2.48
N VAL A 93 3.01 6.49 1.74
CA VAL A 93 1.95 6.98 0.85
C VAL A 93 0.89 7.72 1.66
N THR A 94 0.47 7.20 2.82
CA THR A 94 -0.47 7.86 3.71
C THR A 94 0.04 9.23 4.15
N ALA A 95 1.30 9.32 4.56
CA ALA A 95 1.90 10.60 4.96
C ALA A 95 1.92 11.63 3.82
N TRP A 96 2.19 11.20 2.58
CA TRP A 96 2.12 12.08 1.41
C TRP A 96 0.69 12.50 1.07
N ILE A 97 -0.29 11.59 1.22
CA ILE A 97 -1.71 11.90 1.05
C ILE A 97 -2.16 12.95 2.07
N GLU A 98 -1.88 12.74 3.35
CA GLU A 98 -2.24 13.66 4.42
C GLU A 98 -1.64 15.05 4.19
N GLN A 99 -0.37 15.12 3.80
CA GLN A 99 0.29 16.38 3.46
C GLN A 99 -0.37 17.06 2.25
N ALA A 100 -0.69 16.32 1.20
CA ALA A 100 -1.36 16.86 0.01
C ALA A 100 -2.77 17.38 0.34
N LEU A 101 -3.55 16.63 1.12
CA LEU A 101 -4.89 17.05 1.59
C LEU A 101 -4.81 18.32 2.44
N GLN A 102 -3.81 18.41 3.33
CA GLN A 102 -3.55 19.63 4.10
C GLN A 102 -3.27 20.84 3.20
N VAL A 103 -2.42 20.67 2.18
CA VAL A 103 -2.09 21.74 1.21
C VAL A 103 -3.34 22.19 0.45
N MET A 104 -4.20 21.24 0.06
CA MET A 104 -5.45 21.52 -0.64
C MET A 104 -6.59 22.03 0.28
N ASN A 105 -6.33 22.09 1.59
CA ASN A 105 -7.33 22.40 2.61
C ASN A 105 -8.57 21.47 2.53
N MET A 106 -8.30 20.19 2.26
CA MET A 106 -9.30 19.12 2.22
C MET A 106 -9.26 18.29 3.52
N PRO A 107 -10.39 17.68 3.95
CA PRO A 107 -10.41 16.82 5.13
C PRO A 107 -9.57 15.55 4.87
N ALA A 108 -8.72 15.17 5.83
CA ALA A 108 -7.98 13.93 5.83
C ALA A 108 -8.76 12.85 6.63
N ASP A 109 -10.01 12.61 6.21
CA ASP A 109 -10.82 11.55 6.79
C ASP A 109 -10.42 10.16 6.25
N PRO A 110 -10.73 9.07 6.97
CA PRO A 110 -10.30 7.71 6.60
C PRO A 110 -10.77 7.29 5.19
N ASP A 111 -11.97 7.70 4.77
CA ASP A 111 -12.52 7.32 3.47
C ASP A 111 -11.76 8.02 2.33
N THR A 112 -11.50 9.32 2.46
CA THR A 112 -10.69 10.11 1.51
C THR A 112 -9.27 9.55 1.39
N ILE A 113 -8.62 9.20 2.51
CA ILE A 113 -7.29 8.59 2.52
C ILE A 113 -7.33 7.23 1.82
N GLN A 114 -8.30 6.38 2.14
CA GLN A 114 -8.46 5.06 1.53
C GLN A 114 -8.66 5.13 0.01
N ASP A 115 -9.47 6.08 -0.48
CA ASP A 115 -9.72 6.25 -1.91
C ASP A 115 -8.44 6.62 -2.67
N LEU A 116 -7.65 7.54 -2.12
CA LEU A 116 -6.35 7.91 -2.69
C LEU A 116 -5.34 6.77 -2.61
N GLN A 117 -5.33 6.00 -1.53
CA GLN A 117 -4.48 4.81 -1.42
C GLN A 117 -4.85 3.77 -2.49
N ILE A 118 -6.15 3.50 -2.72
CA ILE A 118 -6.60 2.59 -3.78
C ILE A 118 -6.02 3.04 -5.13
N ILE A 119 -6.19 4.31 -5.49
CA ILE A 119 -5.68 4.85 -6.75
C ILE A 119 -4.15 4.68 -6.82
N ILE A 120 -3.41 5.21 -5.87
CA ILE A 120 -1.94 5.22 -5.88
C ILE A 120 -1.36 3.80 -5.95
N MET A 121 -1.89 2.88 -5.15
CA MET A 121 -1.36 1.52 -5.12
C MET A 121 -1.60 0.76 -6.43
N HIS A 122 -2.69 1.05 -7.14
CA HIS A 122 -2.96 0.44 -8.43
C HIS A 122 -2.26 1.13 -9.61
N GLU A 123 -2.00 2.44 -9.52
CA GLU A 123 -1.34 3.20 -10.58
C GLU A 123 0.19 3.03 -10.56
N SER A 124 0.80 3.11 -9.39
CA SER A 124 2.27 3.14 -9.25
C SER A 124 2.84 2.15 -8.23
N ALA A 125 2.00 1.37 -7.54
CA ALA A 125 2.38 0.57 -6.37
C ALA A 125 3.09 1.41 -5.27
N GLY A 126 2.79 2.71 -5.21
CA GLY A 126 3.41 3.64 -4.26
C GLY A 126 4.79 4.16 -4.68
N ASP A 127 5.25 3.92 -5.91
CA ASP A 127 6.53 4.43 -6.42
C ASP A 127 6.37 5.83 -7.04
N PRO A 128 6.92 6.90 -6.43
CA PRO A 128 6.84 8.24 -6.99
C PRO A 128 7.64 8.43 -8.28
N ASN A 129 8.55 7.51 -8.61
CA ASN A 129 9.36 7.56 -9.83
C ASN A 129 8.81 6.67 -10.95
N ALA A 130 7.64 6.06 -10.77
CA ALA A 130 7.03 5.20 -11.78
C ALA A 130 6.80 5.94 -13.10
N VAL A 131 7.14 5.29 -14.21
CA VAL A 131 6.90 5.78 -15.57
C VAL A 131 6.31 4.64 -16.41
N ASN A 132 5.14 4.85 -16.98
CA ASN A 132 4.54 3.89 -17.91
C ASN A 132 5.04 4.19 -19.34
N LEU A 133 5.84 3.27 -19.89
CA LEU A 133 6.43 3.38 -21.22
C LEU A 133 5.73 2.49 -22.26
N THR A 134 4.62 1.85 -21.92
CA THR A 134 4.02 0.79 -22.74
C THR A 134 2.63 1.12 -23.28
N ASP A 135 1.93 2.10 -22.69
CA ASP A 135 0.56 2.46 -23.09
C ASP A 135 0.50 3.40 -24.30
N SER A 136 -0.70 3.76 -24.70
CA SER A 136 -0.94 4.67 -25.84
C SER A 136 -0.42 6.09 -25.58
N ASN A 137 -0.39 6.54 -24.30
CA ASN A 137 0.15 7.85 -23.96
C ASN A 137 1.67 7.87 -24.15
N ALA A 138 2.37 6.80 -23.75
CA ALA A 138 3.79 6.64 -23.98
C ALA A 138 4.13 6.64 -25.48
N GLN A 139 3.33 5.93 -26.30
CA GLN A 139 3.47 5.91 -27.77
C GLN A 139 3.25 7.30 -28.39
N ALA A 140 2.39 8.12 -27.79
CA ALA A 140 2.15 9.50 -28.18
C ALA A 140 3.20 10.49 -27.68
N GLY A 141 4.23 10.02 -26.94
CA GLY A 141 5.32 10.86 -26.38
C GLY A 141 4.97 11.54 -25.06
N THR A 142 3.85 11.19 -24.43
CA THR A 142 3.40 11.73 -23.14
C THR A 142 3.17 10.62 -22.12
N PRO A 143 4.22 9.87 -21.68
CA PRO A 143 4.06 8.77 -20.74
C PRO A 143 3.46 9.24 -19.42
N SER A 144 2.66 8.37 -18.80
CA SER A 144 2.16 8.57 -17.45
C SER A 144 3.30 8.45 -16.43
N LYS A 145 3.32 9.34 -15.42
CA LYS A 145 4.44 9.49 -14.48
C LYS A 145 3.96 9.73 -13.06
N GLY A 146 4.86 9.42 -12.12
CA GLY A 146 4.71 9.73 -10.70
C GLY A 146 3.68 8.86 -10.00
N LEU A 147 3.40 9.22 -8.76
CA LEU A 147 2.56 8.44 -7.86
C LEU A 147 1.15 8.20 -8.41
N MET A 148 0.55 9.23 -9.02
CA MET A 148 -0.83 9.21 -9.55
C MET A 148 -0.86 8.97 -11.08
N GLN A 149 0.24 8.57 -11.70
CA GLN A 149 0.36 8.28 -13.14
C GLN A 149 -0.29 9.33 -14.06
N CYS A 150 -0.06 10.60 -13.76
CA CYS A 150 -0.49 11.70 -14.62
C CYS A 150 0.41 11.84 -15.86
N ILE A 151 -0.17 12.19 -17.01
CA ILE A 151 0.60 12.71 -18.14
C ILE A 151 0.97 14.17 -17.87
N GLN A 152 2.09 14.64 -18.47
CA GLN A 152 2.59 16.00 -18.21
C GLN A 152 1.55 17.11 -18.43
N PRO A 153 0.75 17.10 -19.53
CA PRO A 153 -0.27 18.15 -19.72
C PRO A 153 -1.35 18.17 -18.62
N THR A 154 -1.73 17.00 -18.11
CA THR A 154 -2.69 16.91 -16.99
C THR A 154 -2.08 17.45 -15.71
N PHE A 155 -0.83 17.07 -15.42
CA PHE A 155 -0.11 17.56 -14.26
C PHE A 155 0.01 19.10 -14.30
N ASP A 156 0.47 19.67 -15.43
CA ASP A 156 0.65 21.11 -15.61
C ASP A 156 -0.66 21.90 -15.42
N GLN A 157 -1.79 21.30 -15.77
CA GLN A 157 -3.12 21.92 -15.58
C GLN A 157 -3.61 21.87 -14.12
N TRP A 158 -3.25 20.85 -13.37
CA TRP A 158 -3.90 20.55 -12.09
C TRP A 158 -3.00 20.69 -10.86
N HIS A 159 -1.68 20.85 -11.02
CA HIS A 159 -0.78 21.10 -9.88
C HIS A 159 -1.13 22.42 -9.16
N LEU A 160 -0.55 22.67 -8.02
CA LEU A 160 -0.61 23.92 -7.27
C LEU A 160 0.81 24.46 -7.08
N GLU A 161 1.03 25.74 -7.30
CA GLU A 161 2.28 26.36 -6.92
C GLU A 161 2.50 26.35 -5.40
N PRO A 162 3.70 26.03 -4.90
CA PRO A 162 4.95 25.71 -5.63
C PRO A 162 5.16 24.20 -5.86
N TYR A 163 4.13 23.38 -5.91
CA TYR A 163 4.15 21.92 -6.07
C TYR A 163 4.16 21.55 -7.55
N ASP A 164 5.28 21.77 -8.23
CA ASP A 164 5.44 21.72 -9.70
C ASP A 164 6.27 20.53 -10.23
N ASN A 165 6.60 19.56 -9.36
CA ASN A 165 7.38 18.37 -9.71
C ASN A 165 6.50 17.15 -9.87
N ILE A 166 6.28 16.66 -11.09
CA ILE A 166 5.45 15.48 -11.37
C ILE A 166 5.93 14.20 -10.64
N PHE A 167 7.22 14.12 -10.29
CA PHE A 167 7.82 13.05 -9.48
C PHE A 167 7.83 13.39 -7.97
N GLY A 168 7.46 14.61 -7.59
CA GLY A 168 7.22 14.97 -6.20
C GLY A 168 5.99 14.21 -5.69
N PRO A 169 6.12 13.39 -4.62
CA PRO A 169 4.99 12.57 -4.20
C PRO A 169 3.78 13.40 -3.80
N VAL A 170 3.96 14.46 -3.03
CA VAL A 170 2.89 15.38 -2.62
C VAL A 170 2.31 16.12 -3.82
N ASP A 171 3.16 16.59 -4.73
CA ASP A 171 2.79 17.34 -5.94
C ASP A 171 1.90 16.46 -6.86
N SER A 172 2.33 15.20 -7.05
CA SER A 172 1.58 14.20 -7.83
C SER A 172 0.21 13.92 -7.22
N VAL A 173 0.12 13.74 -5.89
CA VAL A 173 -1.17 13.55 -5.20
C VAL A 173 -2.06 14.78 -5.36
N ILE A 174 -1.53 16.00 -5.23
CA ILE A 174 -2.30 17.24 -5.44
C ILE A 174 -2.89 17.28 -6.85
N ALA A 175 -2.06 17.11 -7.87
CA ALA A 175 -2.51 17.19 -9.26
C ALA A 175 -3.54 16.11 -9.60
N GLY A 176 -3.25 14.84 -9.26
CA GLY A 176 -4.13 13.72 -9.53
C GLY A 176 -5.48 13.80 -8.79
N THR A 177 -5.46 14.22 -7.52
CA THR A 177 -6.70 14.43 -6.73
C THR A 177 -7.60 15.49 -7.37
N ARG A 178 -7.04 16.63 -7.73
CA ARG A 178 -7.79 17.73 -8.35
C ARG A 178 -8.35 17.35 -9.72
N TYR A 179 -7.55 16.62 -10.52
CA TYR A 179 -8.02 16.05 -11.77
C TYR A 179 -9.18 15.08 -11.55
N ALA A 180 -9.02 14.10 -10.63
CA ALA A 180 -10.04 13.10 -10.35
C ALA A 180 -11.37 13.74 -9.90
N ILE A 181 -11.33 14.69 -8.98
CA ILE A 181 -12.52 15.40 -8.52
C ILE A 181 -13.17 16.19 -9.67
N SER A 182 -12.39 16.86 -10.51
CA SER A 182 -12.92 17.61 -11.66
C SER A 182 -13.61 16.71 -12.67
N ARG A 183 -13.07 15.48 -12.88
CA ARG A 183 -13.58 14.57 -13.89
C ARG A 183 -14.75 13.71 -13.42
N TYR A 184 -14.72 13.29 -12.15
CA TYR A 184 -15.66 12.30 -11.60
C TYR A 184 -16.58 12.87 -10.51
N GLY A 185 -16.38 14.13 -10.13
CA GLY A 185 -17.15 14.81 -9.10
C GLY A 185 -16.62 14.60 -7.67
N SER A 186 -16.04 13.44 -7.38
CA SER A 186 -15.47 13.07 -6.08
C SER A 186 -14.45 11.94 -6.25
N LEU A 187 -13.70 11.61 -5.19
CA LEU A 187 -12.75 10.48 -5.21
C LEU A 187 -13.46 9.13 -5.20
N ASP A 188 -14.53 9.00 -4.42
CA ASP A 188 -15.37 7.80 -4.39
C ASP A 188 -16.17 7.59 -5.70
N GLY A 189 -16.26 8.62 -6.56
CA GLY A 189 -16.80 8.54 -7.92
C GLY A 189 -15.83 8.00 -8.97
N VAL A 190 -14.54 7.82 -8.62
CA VAL A 190 -13.54 7.26 -9.54
C VAL A 190 -13.85 5.80 -9.86
N PRO A 191 -13.93 5.40 -11.15
CA PRO A 191 -14.32 4.04 -11.53
C PRO A 191 -13.48 2.94 -10.88
N GLY A 192 -12.16 3.14 -10.74
CA GLY A 192 -11.26 2.21 -10.08
C GLY A 192 -11.55 2.05 -8.59
N VAL A 193 -11.89 3.14 -7.90
CA VAL A 193 -12.27 3.13 -6.48
C VAL A 193 -13.59 2.38 -6.29
N ILE A 194 -14.60 2.68 -7.12
CA ILE A 194 -15.89 1.98 -7.11
C ILE A 194 -15.69 0.47 -7.30
N ALA A 195 -14.89 0.07 -8.30
CA ALA A 195 -14.64 -1.33 -8.60
C ALA A 195 -14.00 -2.06 -7.42
N VAL A 196 -12.91 -1.50 -6.86
CA VAL A 196 -12.20 -2.12 -5.72
C VAL A 196 -13.08 -2.22 -4.48
N LYS A 197 -13.82 -1.17 -4.13
CA LYS A 197 -14.78 -1.20 -3.01
C LYS A 197 -15.90 -2.22 -3.20
N ALA A 198 -16.23 -2.57 -4.46
CA ALA A 198 -17.19 -3.62 -4.81
C ALA A 198 -16.54 -5.02 -4.94
N GLY A 199 -15.26 -5.19 -4.58
CA GLY A 199 -14.53 -6.46 -4.72
C GLY A 199 -14.23 -6.85 -6.17
N GLN A 200 -14.23 -5.90 -7.09
CA GLN A 200 -13.94 -6.09 -8.49
C GLN A 200 -12.49 -5.65 -8.83
N PRO A 201 -11.90 -6.13 -9.93
CA PRO A 201 -10.61 -5.65 -10.40
C PRO A 201 -10.61 -4.13 -10.63
N TYR A 202 -9.48 -3.48 -10.29
CA TYR A 202 -9.31 -2.06 -10.53
C TYR A 202 -9.40 -1.72 -12.03
N VAL A 203 -10.08 -0.64 -12.34
CA VAL A 203 -10.08 -0.01 -13.65
C VAL A 203 -9.46 1.38 -13.53
N GLY A 204 -8.66 1.80 -14.50
CA GLY A 204 -7.95 3.09 -14.45
C GLY A 204 -8.86 4.30 -14.23
N TYR A 205 -8.26 5.44 -13.90
CA TYR A 205 -8.97 6.71 -13.69
C TYR A 205 -8.57 7.78 -14.72
#